data_b53ec3f638663267b4a28dc972a46b91
#
_entry.id   b53ec3f638663267b4a28dc972a46b91
#
_cell.length_a   1.000
_cell.length_b   1.000
_cell.length_c   1.000
_cell.angle_alpha   90.00
_cell.angle_beta   90.00
_cell.angle_gamma   90.00
#
_symmetry.space_group_name_H-M   'P 1'
#
loop_
_entity.id
_entity.type
_entity.pdbx_description
1 polymer ?
#
loop_
_entity_poly.entity_id
_entity_poly.type
_entity_poly.pdbx_seq_one_letter_code
_entity_poly.pdbx_strand_id
1 'polypeptide(L)'
;MAHGIPYVATATTADLHDLEYKVRRAINIRGAKYIQIFVPCPLGWGLPSEQSINISRLVKESGLYPVFEAEHGVVTGVLKIRRKIPVEEYLKPQRRYAHLFGKEPLVDVIAKIQAIADHNIQKYQLLDEEAMS
;
A
#
# COMPACT_ATOMS: atom_id res chain seq x y z
N MET A 1 -12.60 -3.52 -8.32
CA MET A 1 -13.91 -3.88 -7.73
C MET A 1 -15.10 -3.38 -8.54
N ALA A 2 -15.02 -2.19 -9.11
CA ALA A 2 -16.14 -1.56 -9.84
C ALA A 2 -16.70 -2.35 -11.05
N HIS A 3 -15.94 -3.27 -11.63
CA HIS A 3 -16.33 -4.03 -12.82
C HIS A 3 -16.93 -5.42 -12.52
N GLY A 4 -17.28 -5.73 -11.29
CA GLY A 4 -17.86 -7.03 -10.92
C GLY A 4 -16.93 -8.23 -11.14
N ILE A 5 -15.62 -8.01 -11.18
CA ILE A 5 -14.62 -9.08 -11.33
C ILE A 5 -14.70 -10.02 -10.13
N PRO A 6 -14.74 -11.34 -10.32
CA PRO A 6 -14.86 -12.32 -9.23
C PRO A 6 -13.79 -12.20 -8.16
N TYR A 7 -12.54 -11.85 -8.53
CA TYR A 7 -11.45 -11.69 -7.57
C TYR A 7 -10.57 -10.49 -7.90
N VAL A 8 -10.34 -9.64 -6.91
CA VAL A 8 -9.45 -8.48 -6.98
C VAL A 8 -8.57 -8.46 -5.73
N ALA A 9 -7.27 -8.27 -5.91
CA ALA A 9 -6.36 -8.14 -4.78
C ALA A 9 -5.27 -7.09 -5.04
N THR A 10 -4.72 -6.56 -3.97
CA THR A 10 -3.47 -5.80 -3.96
C THR A 10 -2.42 -6.59 -3.18
N ALA A 11 -1.16 -6.45 -3.52
CA ALA A 11 -0.05 -7.09 -2.83
C ALA A 11 1.22 -6.23 -2.92
N THR A 12 2.21 -6.53 -2.10
CA THR A 12 3.52 -5.87 -2.15
C THR A 12 4.66 -6.88 -2.20
N THR A 13 5.81 -6.47 -2.70
CA THR A 13 7.03 -7.28 -2.65
C THR A 13 7.64 -7.42 -1.24
N ALA A 14 7.12 -6.69 -0.25
CA ALA A 14 7.52 -6.84 1.15
C ALA A 14 6.82 -8.02 1.86
N ASP A 15 5.71 -8.52 1.31
CA ASP A 15 4.86 -9.54 1.92
C ASP A 15 4.69 -10.73 0.95
N LEU A 16 5.77 -11.47 0.68
CA LEU A 16 5.80 -12.52 -0.35
C LEU A 16 4.85 -13.68 -0.03
N HIS A 17 4.64 -14.04 1.23
CA HIS A 17 3.68 -15.08 1.61
C HIS A 17 2.23 -14.67 1.29
N ASP A 18 1.87 -13.40 1.55
CA ASP A 18 0.56 -12.84 1.18
C ASP A 18 0.37 -12.82 -0.33
N LEU A 19 1.41 -12.41 -1.07
CA LEU A 19 1.39 -12.40 -2.54
C LEU A 19 1.20 -13.84 -3.08
N GLU A 20 1.96 -14.80 -2.60
CA GLU A 20 1.84 -16.22 -3.01
C GLU A 20 0.44 -16.76 -2.71
N TYR A 21 -0.09 -16.52 -1.52
CA TYR A 21 -1.44 -16.91 -1.12
C TYR A 21 -2.49 -16.36 -2.10
N LYS A 22 -2.44 -15.07 -2.42
CA LYS A 22 -3.39 -14.41 -3.32
C LYS A 22 -3.31 -14.96 -4.75
N VAL A 23 -2.11 -15.22 -5.25
CA VAL A 23 -1.92 -15.83 -6.57
C VAL A 23 -2.50 -17.24 -6.61
N ARG A 24 -2.21 -18.09 -5.61
CA ARG A 24 -2.78 -19.43 -5.50
C ARG A 24 -4.30 -19.40 -5.42
N ARG A 25 -4.86 -18.47 -4.63
CA ARG A 25 -6.31 -18.29 -4.53
C ARG A 25 -6.92 -17.89 -5.86
N ALA A 26 -6.32 -16.90 -6.55
CA ALA A 26 -6.78 -16.42 -7.84
C ALA A 26 -6.84 -17.53 -8.91
N ILE A 27 -5.86 -18.44 -8.94
CA ILE A 27 -5.82 -19.55 -9.90
C ILE A 27 -7.04 -20.47 -9.70
N ASN A 28 -7.50 -20.68 -8.47
CA ASN A 28 -8.62 -21.57 -8.16
C ASN A 28 -10.01 -20.93 -8.34
N ILE A 29 -10.09 -19.62 -8.54
CA ILE A 29 -11.37 -18.93 -8.80
C ILE A 29 -11.66 -18.91 -10.31
N ARG A 30 -12.86 -19.29 -10.68
CA ARG A 30 -13.30 -19.23 -12.10
C ARG A 30 -13.66 -17.80 -12.48
N GLY A 31 -13.25 -17.36 -13.66
CA GLY A 31 -13.56 -16.04 -14.20
C GLY A 31 -12.35 -15.11 -14.24
N ALA A 32 -12.57 -13.83 -14.50
CA ALA A 32 -11.51 -12.81 -14.54
C ALA A 32 -10.97 -12.50 -13.14
N LYS A 33 -9.67 -12.25 -13.05
CA LYS A 33 -8.98 -11.87 -11.80
C LYS A 33 -8.11 -10.65 -12.06
N TYR A 34 -7.91 -9.85 -11.02
CA TYR A 34 -7.00 -8.72 -11.05
C TYR A 34 -6.18 -8.67 -9.78
N ILE A 35 -4.86 -8.75 -9.91
CA ILE A 35 -3.93 -8.58 -8.79
C ILE A 35 -3.00 -7.43 -9.15
N GLN A 36 -3.02 -6.38 -8.35
CA GLN A 36 -2.08 -5.26 -8.45
C GLN A 36 -0.95 -5.46 -7.46
N ILE A 37 0.29 -5.51 -7.96
CA ILE A 37 1.48 -5.72 -7.12
C ILE A 37 2.28 -4.43 -7.07
N PHE A 38 2.52 -3.92 -5.86
CA PHE A 38 3.41 -2.79 -5.63
C PHE A 38 4.87 -3.25 -5.68
N VAL A 39 5.59 -2.77 -6.69
CA VAL A 39 7.01 -3.06 -6.90
C VAL A 39 7.76 -1.75 -7.07
N PRO A 40 8.66 -1.38 -6.14
CA PRO A 40 9.49 -0.18 -6.30
C PRO A 40 10.40 -0.27 -7.53
N CYS A 41 10.58 0.86 -8.21
CA CYS A 41 11.53 1.00 -9.31
C CYS A 41 12.73 1.85 -8.85
N PRO A 42 13.87 1.26 -8.43
CA PRO A 42 14.98 2.01 -7.84
C PRO A 42 15.48 3.14 -8.75
N LEU A 43 15.72 2.87 -10.02
CA LEU A 43 16.22 3.86 -10.97
C LEU A 43 15.20 4.98 -11.21
N GLY A 44 13.93 4.63 -11.49
CA GLY A 44 12.89 5.61 -11.79
C GLY A 44 12.49 6.47 -10.59
N TRP A 45 12.61 5.95 -9.38
CA TRP A 45 12.23 6.66 -8.15
C TRP A 45 13.42 7.32 -7.45
N GLY A 46 14.63 7.02 -7.91
CA GLY A 46 15.86 7.56 -7.37
C GLY A 46 16.12 7.12 -5.93
N LEU A 47 16.07 5.81 -5.70
CA LEU A 47 16.39 5.17 -4.43
C LEU A 47 17.44 4.07 -4.61
N PRO A 48 18.24 3.76 -3.60
CA PRO A 48 19.14 2.61 -3.62
C PRO A 48 18.38 1.29 -3.77
N SER A 49 18.88 0.34 -4.56
CA SER A 49 18.18 -0.92 -4.85
C SER A 49 17.88 -1.74 -3.59
N GLU A 50 18.78 -1.70 -2.61
CA GLU A 50 18.62 -2.37 -1.31
C GLU A 50 17.47 -1.83 -0.48
N GLN A 51 16.95 -0.62 -0.80
CA GLN A 51 15.81 -0.02 -0.13
C GLN A 51 14.45 -0.49 -0.68
N SER A 52 14.41 -1.26 -1.76
CA SER A 52 13.16 -1.64 -2.43
C SER A 52 12.16 -2.33 -1.50
N ILE A 53 12.62 -3.30 -0.71
CA ILE A 53 11.75 -4.00 0.25
C ILE A 53 11.29 -3.07 1.38
N ASN A 54 12.18 -2.20 1.86
CA ASN A 54 11.84 -1.22 2.88
C ASN A 54 10.77 -0.23 2.38
N ILE A 55 10.91 0.29 1.16
CA ILE A 55 9.90 1.18 0.53
C ILE A 55 8.56 0.47 0.39
N SER A 56 8.54 -0.80 -0.01
CA SER A 56 7.30 -1.61 -0.08
C SER A 56 6.65 -1.77 1.30
N ARG A 57 7.44 -1.86 2.37
CA ARG A 57 6.95 -1.91 3.75
C ARG A 57 6.40 -0.56 4.19
N LEU A 58 7.13 0.52 3.94
CA LEU A 58 6.73 1.87 4.35
C LEU A 58 5.43 2.33 3.65
N VAL A 59 5.23 2.03 2.36
CA VAL A 59 3.99 2.41 1.67
C VAL A 59 2.76 1.71 2.26
N LYS A 60 2.92 0.46 2.71
CA LYS A 60 1.85 -0.28 3.39
C LYS A 60 1.60 0.30 4.79
N GLU A 61 2.63 0.45 5.61
CA GLU A 61 2.50 0.91 6.99
C GLU A 61 2.05 2.37 7.10
N SER A 62 2.33 3.21 6.10
CA SER A 62 1.75 4.56 6.02
C SER A 62 0.26 4.59 5.70
N GLY A 63 -0.31 3.49 5.19
CA GLY A 63 -1.70 3.44 4.72
C GLY A 63 -1.91 3.95 3.30
N LEU A 64 -0.86 4.37 2.59
CA LEU A 64 -0.97 4.84 1.22
C LEU A 64 -1.31 3.72 0.23
N TYR A 65 -0.91 2.50 0.53
CA TYR A 65 -1.20 1.32 -0.28
C TYR A 65 -1.86 0.23 0.57
N PRO A 66 -3.19 0.20 0.68
CA PRO A 66 -3.91 -0.86 1.36
C PRO A 66 -3.68 -2.21 0.68
N VAL A 67 -3.31 -3.22 1.46
CA VAL A 67 -3.13 -4.59 0.99
C VAL A 67 -4.35 -5.40 1.38
N PHE A 68 -5.16 -5.77 0.40
CA PHE A 68 -6.45 -6.44 0.61
C PHE A 68 -6.75 -7.45 -0.49
N GLU A 69 -7.78 -8.24 -0.28
CA GLU A 69 -8.46 -9.04 -1.31
C GLU A 69 -9.97 -8.82 -1.24
N ALA A 70 -10.62 -8.98 -2.38
CA ALA A 70 -12.07 -8.83 -2.53
C ALA A 70 -12.64 -9.85 -3.50
N GLU A 71 -13.81 -10.37 -3.19
CA GLU A 71 -14.59 -11.26 -4.04
C GLU A 71 -15.92 -10.61 -4.38
N HIS A 72 -16.27 -10.61 -5.68
CA HIS A 72 -17.52 -10.04 -6.17
C HIS A 72 -17.80 -8.62 -5.65
N GLY A 73 -16.74 -7.79 -5.51
CA GLY A 73 -16.82 -6.41 -5.06
C GLY A 73 -16.83 -6.21 -3.53
N VAL A 74 -16.84 -7.28 -2.75
CA VAL A 74 -16.79 -7.23 -1.28
C VAL A 74 -15.38 -7.55 -0.79
N VAL A 75 -14.83 -6.70 0.08
CA VAL A 75 -13.52 -6.95 0.72
C VAL A 75 -13.66 -8.14 1.66
N THR A 76 -12.88 -9.19 1.41
CA THR A 76 -12.90 -10.45 2.16
C THR A 76 -11.69 -10.65 3.06
N GLY A 77 -10.62 -9.93 2.80
CA GLY A 77 -9.41 -9.98 3.62
C GLY A 77 -8.60 -8.70 3.52
N VAL A 78 -7.95 -8.32 4.61
CA VAL A 78 -7.09 -7.15 4.70
C VAL A 78 -5.84 -7.52 5.47
N LEU A 79 -4.68 -7.14 4.94
CA LEU A 79 -3.42 -7.26 5.67
C LEU A 79 -3.27 -6.04 6.60
N LYS A 80 -3.38 -6.28 7.89
CA LYS A 80 -3.27 -5.24 8.91
C LYS A 80 -1.86 -4.65 8.96
N ILE A 81 -1.77 -3.38 9.33
CA ILE A 81 -0.52 -2.69 9.62
C ILE A 81 -0.28 -2.72 11.14
N ARG A 82 0.97 -2.88 11.54
CA ARG A 82 1.33 -3.00 12.96
C ARG A 82 1.19 -1.68 13.71
N ARG A 83 1.55 -0.60 13.04
CA ARG A 83 1.45 0.77 13.57
C ARG A 83 1.31 1.75 12.39
N LYS A 84 0.60 2.82 12.61
CA LYS A 84 0.55 3.93 11.67
C LYS A 84 1.87 4.69 11.69
N ILE A 85 2.46 4.92 10.51
CA ILE A 85 3.63 5.79 10.36
C ILE A 85 3.25 7.03 9.52
N PRO A 86 3.92 8.18 9.72
CA PRO A 86 3.74 9.36 8.88
C PRO A 86 4.11 9.06 7.42
N VAL A 87 3.39 9.67 6.46
CA VAL A 87 3.68 9.48 5.02
C VAL A 87 5.08 9.97 4.63
N GLU A 88 5.65 10.92 5.39
CA GLU A 88 7.00 11.42 5.18
C GLU A 88 8.05 10.30 5.27
N GLU A 89 7.86 9.29 6.10
CA GLU A 89 8.79 8.16 6.20
C GLU A 89 8.87 7.37 4.89
N TYR A 90 7.74 7.28 4.16
CA TYR A 90 7.71 6.69 2.82
C TYR A 90 8.24 7.64 1.73
N LEU A 91 7.93 8.94 1.82
CA LEU A 91 8.23 9.90 0.77
C LEU A 91 9.72 10.30 0.73
N LYS A 92 10.30 10.63 1.90
CA LYS A 92 11.67 11.19 2.01
C LYS A 92 12.78 10.34 1.38
N PRO A 93 12.79 9.02 1.46
CA PRO A 93 13.85 8.20 0.87
C PRO A 93 13.91 8.23 -0.66
N GLN A 94 12.88 8.76 -1.32
CA GLN A 94 12.72 8.72 -2.77
C GLN A 94 13.00 10.09 -3.40
N ARG A 95 14.03 10.20 -4.24
CA ARG A 95 14.42 11.45 -4.90
C ARG A 95 13.28 12.08 -5.71
N ARG A 96 12.36 11.29 -6.25
CA ARG A 96 11.18 11.80 -6.98
C ARG A 96 10.31 12.73 -6.13
N TYR A 97 10.35 12.62 -4.81
CA TYR A 97 9.61 13.45 -3.86
C TYR A 97 10.47 14.53 -3.18
N ALA A 98 11.74 14.69 -3.57
CA ALA A 98 12.66 15.64 -2.94
C ALA A 98 12.14 17.09 -2.97
N HIS A 99 11.37 17.45 -4.00
CA HIS A 99 10.75 18.77 -4.13
C HIS A 99 9.74 19.11 -3.02
N LEU A 100 9.18 18.09 -2.34
CA LEU A 100 8.27 18.31 -1.21
C LEU A 100 8.99 18.76 0.07
N PHE A 101 10.31 18.51 0.15
CA PHE A 101 11.12 18.70 1.36
C PHE A 101 12.28 19.69 1.17
N GLY A 102 12.18 20.57 0.17
CA GLY A 102 13.20 21.59 -0.13
C GLY A 102 13.29 22.70 0.93
N LYS A 103 13.89 23.84 0.58
CA LYS A 103 14.04 25.00 1.47
C LYS A 103 12.70 25.52 1.98
N GLU A 104 11.67 25.46 1.16
CA GLU A 104 10.28 25.77 1.50
C GLU A 104 9.45 24.50 1.35
N PRO A 105 9.29 23.71 2.43
CA PRO A 105 8.57 22.46 2.37
C PRO A 105 7.10 22.67 1.98
N LEU A 106 6.59 21.82 1.09
CA LEU A 106 5.19 21.84 0.64
C LEU A 106 4.28 21.15 1.65
N VAL A 107 4.16 21.73 2.84
CA VAL A 107 3.43 21.16 3.99
C VAL A 107 1.98 20.84 3.64
N ASP A 108 1.30 21.71 2.89
CA ASP A 108 -0.10 21.48 2.48
C ASP A 108 -0.25 20.27 1.55
N VAL A 109 0.74 20.01 0.69
CA VAL A 109 0.74 18.85 -0.19
C VAL A 109 0.97 17.57 0.61
N ILE A 110 1.93 17.59 1.53
CA ILE A 110 2.21 16.46 2.44
C ILE A 110 0.98 16.15 3.29
N ALA A 111 0.30 17.18 3.83
CA ALA A 111 -0.92 17.01 4.60
C ALA A 111 -2.06 16.36 3.77
N LYS A 112 -2.20 16.73 2.49
CA LYS A 112 -3.17 16.08 1.59
C LYS A 112 -2.83 14.60 1.35
N ILE A 113 -1.54 14.27 1.18
CA ILE A 113 -1.09 12.87 1.04
C ILE A 113 -1.38 12.09 2.33
N GLN A 114 -1.12 12.70 3.50
CA GLN A 114 -1.45 12.09 4.81
C GLN A 114 -2.95 11.83 4.94
N ALA A 115 -3.80 12.78 4.52
CA ALA A 115 -5.25 12.61 4.56
C ALA A 115 -5.72 11.42 3.70
N ILE A 116 -5.09 11.16 2.55
CA ILE A 116 -5.37 9.97 1.73
C ILE A 116 -5.02 8.69 2.50
N ALA A 117 -3.86 8.67 3.14
CA ALA A 117 -3.42 7.53 3.95
C ALA A 117 -4.38 7.26 5.12
N ASP A 118 -4.78 8.31 5.83
CA ASP A 118 -5.72 8.23 6.96
C ASP A 118 -7.10 7.74 6.52
N HIS A 119 -7.59 8.24 5.39
CA HIS A 119 -8.84 7.75 4.79
C HIS A 119 -8.75 6.25 4.45
N ASN A 120 -7.65 5.79 3.87
CA ASN A 120 -7.45 4.39 3.56
C ASN A 120 -7.42 3.52 4.82
N ILE A 121 -6.70 3.97 5.87
CA ILE A 121 -6.62 3.27 7.15
C ILE A 121 -8.02 3.05 7.73
N GLN A 122 -8.84 4.09 7.73
CA GLN A 122 -10.22 4.04 8.22
C GLN A 122 -11.10 3.16 7.33
N LYS A 123 -11.07 3.40 6.01
CA LYS A 123 -11.92 2.70 5.03
C LYS A 123 -11.71 1.19 5.02
N TYR A 124 -10.45 0.75 5.10
CA TYR A 124 -10.09 -0.67 5.08
C TYR A 124 -9.82 -1.24 6.47
N GLN A 125 -10.01 -0.44 7.53
CA GLN A 125 -9.76 -0.86 8.91
C GLN A 125 -8.37 -1.50 9.07
N LEU A 126 -7.33 -0.79 8.59
CA LEU A 126 -5.98 -1.33 8.51
C LEU A 126 -5.29 -1.52 9.87
N LEU A 127 -5.74 -0.86 10.93
CA LEU A 127 -5.28 -1.01 12.32
C LEU A 127 -6.22 -1.93 13.09
N ASP A 128 -5.68 -2.68 14.03
CA ASP A 128 -6.48 -3.39 15.01
C ASP A 128 -7.02 -2.41 16.07
N GLU A 129 -8.18 -2.71 16.65
CA GLU A 129 -8.84 -1.84 17.63
C GLU A 129 -7.96 -1.55 18.86
N GLU A 130 -7.07 -2.49 19.24
CA GLU A 130 -6.12 -2.33 20.34
C GLU A 130 -5.00 -1.30 20.05
N ALA A 131 -4.72 -1.01 18.78
CA ALA A 131 -3.71 -0.03 18.38
C ALA A 131 -4.26 1.40 18.27
N MET A 132 -5.56 1.61 18.46
CA MET A 132 -6.24 2.90 18.41
C MET A 132 -6.45 3.55 19.80
N SER A 133 -6.13 2.85 20.85
CA SER A 133 -6.14 3.35 22.24
C SER A 133 -4.70 3.74 22.68
#